data_b6f4f9b57d205882a9d644c5dc19d460
#
_entry.id   b6f4f9b57d205882a9d644c5dc19d460
#
_cell.length_a   1.000
_cell.length_b   1.000
_cell.length_c   1.000
_cell.angle_alpha   90.00
_cell.angle_beta   90.00
_cell.angle_gamma   90.00
#
_symmetry.space_group_name_H-M   'P 1'
#
loop_
_entity.id
_entity.type
_entity.pdbx_description
1 polymer ?
#
loop_
_entity_poly.entity_id
_entity_poly.type
_entity_poly.pdbx_seq_one_letter_code
_entity_poly.pdbx_strand_id
1 'polypeptide(L)'
;MSDMDALMWGIEKDPLLRSTITAVAVLDRTPDRARLLDKIDRGTRTIPRLRQKAVSPPLSVAPPAWVTDPNFDLNYHVRWVRAAGDGSLRSLLEIAEPIAMQGFDRARPLWEFTVVEGLADGRAALIQKVHHSVTDGVGGIKLAMMLLDLERDPAPTTEPVPDAPQAMAVSRLGLLLEGIAHEQRRQAGIARRTLSQVRDAARRPVDVAKAAFDGAASLGRLLAPAFEPLSPVMRDRSLSVRFDTIAVSLTDMKAAAKKADGRLNDAFVAAVAGGLRRYHEHHDAVVPGLRMSMPISIRDDATDALAGNQFVPARFEVPITKKDPVERMRQLRELIRSQRDEPALAATEAIAGILNRLPTSLTTQLFGSMLKGIDFVTSNVPGAPIPVFLAGAKLEANFAFGPLAGSAANVTLLSYQDELHIGVNMDPAAIPDTDVFMSCLNEGFDEVCKVA
;
A
#
# COMPACT_ATOMS: atom_id res chain seq x y z
N MET A 1 -10.72 12.37 -8.15
CA MET A 1 -9.97 11.62 -7.12
C MET A 1 -10.95 11.26 -6.01
N SER A 2 -10.82 10.09 -5.36
CA SER A 2 -11.62 9.78 -4.17
C SER A 2 -11.24 10.70 -3.02
N ASP A 3 -12.09 10.81 -1.98
CA ASP A 3 -11.75 11.63 -0.81
C ASP A 3 -10.54 11.09 -0.06
N MET A 4 -10.40 9.77 0.03
CA MET A 4 -9.23 9.12 0.65
C MET A 4 -7.94 9.35 -0.15
N ASP A 5 -7.97 9.20 -1.47
CA ASP A 5 -6.81 9.48 -2.31
C ASP A 5 -6.40 10.95 -2.26
N ALA A 6 -7.39 11.86 -2.20
CA ALA A 6 -7.14 13.29 -2.07
C ALA A 6 -6.52 13.64 -0.72
N LEU A 7 -6.94 12.95 0.35
CA LEU A 7 -6.34 13.09 1.67
C LEU A 7 -4.88 12.63 1.64
N MET A 8 -4.60 11.41 1.14
CA MET A 8 -3.22 10.88 0.99
C MET A 8 -2.36 11.83 0.15
N TRP A 9 -2.88 12.32 -0.98
CA TRP A 9 -2.20 13.31 -1.82
C TRP A 9 -1.92 14.62 -1.09
N GLY A 10 -2.86 15.07 -0.27
CA GLY A 10 -2.76 16.34 0.47
C GLY A 10 -1.75 16.32 1.59
N ILE A 11 -1.67 15.21 2.35
CA ILE A 11 -0.76 15.09 3.51
C ILE A 11 0.70 14.93 3.11
N GLU A 12 1.01 14.56 1.87
CA GLU A 12 2.38 14.48 1.35
C GLU A 12 3.12 15.82 1.25
N LYS A 13 2.50 16.92 1.69
CA LYS A 13 3.24 18.15 2.00
C LYS A 13 4.29 17.93 3.10
N ASP A 14 4.01 17.00 4.01
CA ASP A 14 5.03 16.43 4.90
C ASP A 14 5.67 15.23 4.18
N PRO A 15 6.95 15.32 3.81
CA PRO A 15 7.61 14.26 3.03
C PRO A 15 7.73 12.93 3.78
N LEU A 16 7.61 12.90 5.13
CA LEU A 16 7.53 11.65 5.91
C LEU A 16 6.24 10.85 5.63
N LEU A 17 5.20 11.51 5.10
CA LEU A 17 3.88 10.91 4.86
C LEU A 17 3.68 10.48 3.40
N ARG A 18 4.75 10.36 2.62
CA ARG A 18 4.67 9.90 1.23
C ARG A 18 4.02 8.52 1.13
N SER A 19 3.12 8.39 0.17
CA SER A 19 2.35 7.18 -0.11
C SER A 19 2.88 6.45 -1.35
N THR A 20 4.21 6.34 -1.46
CA THR A 20 4.90 5.67 -2.56
C THR A 20 4.97 4.17 -2.30
N ILE A 21 4.47 3.38 -3.25
CA ILE A 21 4.64 1.92 -3.29
C ILE A 21 5.81 1.63 -4.22
N THR A 22 6.71 0.76 -3.80
CA THR A 22 7.79 0.24 -4.64
C THR A 22 7.70 -1.27 -4.71
N ALA A 23 7.80 -1.85 -5.90
CA ALA A 23 7.93 -3.29 -6.07
C ALA A 23 9.19 -3.61 -6.86
N VAL A 24 9.89 -4.67 -6.47
CA VAL A 24 11.12 -5.14 -7.11
C VAL A 24 10.89 -6.56 -7.60
N ALA A 25 10.71 -6.70 -8.91
CA ALA A 25 10.55 -7.97 -9.60
C ALA A 25 11.91 -8.44 -10.11
N VAL A 26 12.42 -9.56 -9.60
CA VAL A 26 13.66 -10.20 -10.05
C VAL A 26 13.33 -11.13 -11.22
N LEU A 27 14.11 -11.03 -12.27
CA LEU A 27 13.91 -11.71 -13.55
C LEU A 27 15.13 -12.62 -13.88
N ASP A 28 14.88 -13.77 -14.49
CA ASP A 28 15.93 -14.73 -14.87
C ASP A 28 16.90 -14.18 -15.94
N ARG A 29 16.52 -13.11 -16.63
CA ARG A 29 17.31 -12.40 -17.66
C ARG A 29 16.76 -11.01 -17.92
N THR A 30 17.48 -10.22 -18.70
CA THR A 30 17.00 -8.94 -19.21
C THR A 30 15.76 -9.14 -20.11
N PRO A 31 14.64 -8.45 -19.84
CA PRO A 31 13.46 -8.51 -20.69
C PRO A 31 13.73 -7.87 -22.07
N ASP A 32 13.05 -8.36 -23.11
CA ASP A 32 13.11 -7.73 -24.43
C ASP A 32 12.57 -6.30 -24.37
N ARG A 33 13.41 -5.34 -24.74
CA ARG A 33 13.12 -3.92 -24.58
C ARG A 33 11.93 -3.48 -25.45
N ALA A 34 11.85 -3.95 -26.68
CA ALA A 34 10.80 -3.55 -27.60
C ALA A 34 9.44 -4.12 -27.15
N ARG A 35 9.41 -5.39 -26.75
CA ARG A 35 8.22 -6.04 -26.22
C ARG A 35 7.75 -5.38 -24.91
N LEU A 36 8.67 -5.06 -24.00
CA LEU A 36 8.33 -4.41 -22.75
C LEU A 36 7.71 -3.03 -22.97
N LEU A 37 8.32 -2.22 -23.84
CA LEU A 37 7.79 -0.88 -24.15
C LEU A 37 6.43 -0.95 -24.84
N ASP A 38 6.21 -1.89 -25.79
CA ASP A 38 4.90 -2.09 -26.41
C ASP A 38 3.84 -2.47 -25.36
N LYS A 39 4.15 -3.42 -24.46
CA LYS A 39 3.23 -3.81 -23.39
C LYS A 39 2.87 -2.65 -22.48
N ILE A 40 3.86 -1.87 -22.05
CA ILE A 40 3.62 -0.71 -21.19
C ILE A 40 2.81 0.35 -21.94
N ASP A 41 3.11 0.65 -23.21
CA ASP A 41 2.33 1.61 -23.98
C ASP A 41 0.87 1.18 -24.13
N ARG A 42 0.61 -0.07 -24.50
CA ARG A 42 -0.74 -0.65 -24.55
C ARG A 42 -1.44 -0.57 -23.20
N GLY A 43 -0.73 -0.93 -22.12
CA GLY A 43 -1.24 -0.83 -20.74
C GLY A 43 -1.64 0.60 -20.36
N THR A 44 -0.82 1.61 -20.72
CA THR A 44 -1.15 3.02 -20.45
C THR A 44 -2.34 3.53 -21.25
N ARG A 45 -2.62 2.94 -22.43
CA ARG A 45 -3.79 3.28 -23.24
C ARG A 45 -5.07 2.64 -22.71
N THR A 46 -4.95 1.43 -22.16
CA THR A 46 -6.09 0.68 -21.60
C THR A 46 -6.47 1.17 -20.19
N ILE A 47 -5.47 1.60 -19.39
CA ILE A 47 -5.68 2.16 -18.05
C ILE A 47 -5.47 3.68 -18.10
N PRO A 48 -6.52 4.50 -18.29
CA PRO A 48 -6.39 5.95 -18.45
C PRO A 48 -5.61 6.62 -17.33
N ARG A 49 -5.68 6.09 -16.10
CA ARG A 49 -4.99 6.60 -14.92
C ARG A 49 -3.48 6.71 -15.11
N LEU A 50 -2.87 5.82 -15.89
CA LEU A 50 -1.44 5.83 -16.18
C LEU A 50 -1.02 6.97 -17.14
N ARG A 51 -1.98 7.65 -17.75
CA ARG A 51 -1.75 8.87 -18.57
C ARG A 51 -2.35 10.12 -17.94
N GLN A 52 -2.85 10.03 -16.73
CA GLN A 52 -3.47 11.13 -16.01
C GLN A 52 -2.56 11.66 -14.90
N LYS A 53 -2.57 12.96 -14.72
CA LYS A 53 -1.96 13.68 -13.59
C LYS A 53 -3.01 14.27 -12.68
N ALA A 54 -2.66 14.46 -11.41
CA ALA A 54 -3.53 15.09 -10.43
C ALA A 54 -3.45 16.61 -10.54
N VAL A 55 -4.60 17.27 -10.77
CA VAL A 55 -4.68 18.73 -10.86
C VAL A 55 -5.65 19.24 -9.80
N SER A 56 -5.17 20.09 -8.89
CA SER A 56 -6.01 20.69 -7.85
C SER A 56 -6.84 21.82 -8.43
N PRO A 57 -8.16 21.86 -8.17
CA PRO A 57 -9.00 23.01 -8.51
C PRO A 57 -8.50 24.28 -7.80
N PRO A 58 -8.70 25.46 -8.39
CA PRO A 58 -8.45 26.71 -7.70
C PRO A 58 -9.22 26.78 -6.38
N LEU A 59 -8.63 27.43 -5.37
CA LEU A 59 -9.21 27.60 -4.03
C LEU A 59 -9.50 26.29 -3.27
N SER A 60 -9.04 25.16 -3.76
CA SER A 60 -9.27 23.83 -3.13
C SER A 60 -10.74 23.53 -2.82
N VAL A 61 -11.66 23.99 -3.68
CA VAL A 61 -13.13 23.83 -3.52
C VAL A 61 -13.59 22.37 -3.68
N ALA A 62 -12.75 21.50 -4.22
CA ALA A 62 -12.99 20.07 -4.39
C ALA A 62 -11.68 19.28 -4.37
N PRO A 63 -11.75 17.93 -4.21
CA PRO A 63 -10.59 17.07 -4.38
C PRO A 63 -9.90 17.26 -5.73
N PRO A 64 -8.58 16.97 -5.85
CA PRO A 64 -7.88 17.03 -7.13
C PRO A 64 -8.58 16.18 -8.20
N ALA A 65 -8.61 16.69 -9.43
CA ALA A 65 -9.13 15.98 -10.59
C ALA A 65 -8.01 15.22 -11.30
N TRP A 66 -8.33 14.06 -11.85
CA TRP A 66 -7.44 13.34 -12.75
C TRP A 66 -7.62 13.88 -14.17
N VAL A 67 -6.57 14.40 -14.74
CA VAL A 67 -6.58 15.03 -16.07
C VAL A 67 -5.54 14.33 -16.96
N THR A 68 -5.92 13.96 -18.17
CA THR A 68 -4.99 13.37 -19.14
C THR A 68 -3.85 14.33 -19.42
N ASP A 69 -2.62 13.85 -19.29
CA ASP A 69 -1.42 14.64 -19.57
C ASP A 69 -1.21 14.76 -21.09
N PRO A 70 -1.30 15.99 -21.66
CA PRO A 70 -1.09 16.17 -23.09
C PRO A 70 0.36 15.94 -23.52
N ASN A 71 1.29 15.97 -22.58
CA ASN A 71 2.73 15.81 -22.80
C ASN A 71 3.23 14.47 -22.26
N PHE A 72 2.37 13.45 -22.24
CA PHE A 72 2.78 12.12 -21.79
C PHE A 72 3.95 11.60 -22.65
N ASP A 73 5.03 11.22 -21.98
CA ASP A 73 6.24 10.66 -22.61
C ASP A 73 6.60 9.34 -21.91
N LEU A 74 6.47 8.23 -22.62
CA LEU A 74 6.78 6.90 -22.10
C LEU A 74 8.25 6.78 -21.67
N ASN A 75 9.18 7.45 -22.37
CA ASN A 75 10.60 7.40 -22.06
C ASN A 75 10.95 8.11 -20.73
N TYR A 76 10.12 9.06 -20.30
CA TYR A 76 10.23 9.62 -18.96
C TYR A 76 9.89 8.59 -17.89
N HIS A 77 8.90 7.75 -18.15
CA HIS A 77 8.33 6.80 -17.19
C HIS A 77 9.06 5.46 -17.16
N VAL A 78 9.80 5.09 -18.21
CA VAL A 78 10.49 3.79 -18.29
C VAL A 78 11.99 4.04 -18.52
N ARG A 79 12.80 3.64 -17.56
CA ARG A 79 14.24 3.87 -17.55
C ARG A 79 14.99 2.54 -17.55
N TRP A 80 16.21 2.56 -18.09
CA TRP A 80 17.15 1.46 -18.05
C TRP A 80 18.39 1.90 -17.31
N VAL A 81 18.83 1.10 -16.34
CA VAL A 81 20.07 1.29 -15.58
C VAL A 81 20.82 -0.02 -15.51
N ARG A 82 22.10 0.04 -15.28
CA ARG A 82 22.94 -1.14 -15.05
C ARG A 82 23.31 -1.21 -13.58
N ALA A 83 23.21 -2.42 -12.98
CA ALA A 83 23.70 -2.66 -11.64
C ALA A 83 25.21 -2.42 -11.54
N ALA A 84 25.60 -1.77 -10.48
CA ALA A 84 27.01 -1.62 -10.11
C ALA A 84 27.42 -2.73 -9.12
N GLY A 85 28.72 -2.90 -8.93
CA GLY A 85 29.26 -3.85 -7.96
C GLY A 85 29.09 -5.31 -8.40
N ASP A 86 28.71 -6.16 -7.44
CA ASP A 86 28.59 -7.62 -7.61
C ASP A 86 27.26 -8.07 -8.26
N GLY A 87 26.32 -7.14 -8.48
CA GLY A 87 24.99 -7.44 -9.00
C GLY A 87 24.13 -8.30 -8.06
N SER A 88 24.43 -8.33 -6.77
CA SER A 88 23.64 -9.04 -5.75
C SER A 88 22.25 -8.43 -5.56
N LEU A 89 21.38 -9.15 -4.84
CA LEU A 89 20.08 -8.60 -4.41
C LEU A 89 20.28 -7.33 -3.56
N ARG A 90 21.31 -7.27 -2.72
CA ARG A 90 21.62 -6.07 -1.92
C ARG A 90 21.94 -4.88 -2.83
N SER A 91 22.80 -5.06 -3.85
CA SER A 91 23.10 -4.02 -4.84
C SER A 91 21.86 -3.54 -5.59
N LEU A 92 20.91 -4.44 -5.89
CA LEU A 92 19.63 -4.09 -6.49
C LEU A 92 18.77 -3.24 -5.54
N LEU A 93 18.67 -3.61 -4.28
CA LEU A 93 17.90 -2.85 -3.28
C LEU A 93 18.50 -1.46 -3.05
N GLU A 94 19.83 -1.32 -3.07
CA GLU A 94 20.53 -0.03 -2.99
C GLU A 94 20.22 0.92 -4.17
N ILE A 95 19.87 0.36 -5.32
CA ILE A 95 19.34 1.15 -6.45
C ILE A 95 17.86 1.52 -6.21
N ALA A 96 17.06 0.62 -5.65
CA ALA A 96 15.64 0.83 -5.42
C ALA A 96 15.35 1.85 -4.29
N GLU A 97 16.17 1.89 -3.24
CA GLU A 97 16.04 2.80 -2.09
C GLU A 97 15.99 4.29 -2.49
N PRO A 98 16.97 4.85 -3.24
CA PRO A 98 16.90 6.24 -3.69
C PRO A 98 15.71 6.51 -4.63
N ILE A 99 15.33 5.55 -5.47
CA ILE A 99 14.16 5.66 -6.34
C ILE A 99 12.90 5.80 -5.49
N ALA A 100 12.75 5.00 -4.43
CA ALA A 100 11.62 5.05 -3.51
C ALA A 100 11.57 6.36 -2.71
N MET A 101 12.73 6.87 -2.27
CA MET A 101 12.84 8.12 -1.50
C MET A 101 12.49 9.37 -2.31
N GLN A 102 12.63 9.34 -3.64
CA GLN A 102 12.28 10.49 -4.49
C GLN A 102 10.77 10.71 -4.52
N GLY A 103 10.33 11.97 -4.40
CA GLY A 103 8.95 12.37 -4.69
C GLY A 103 8.67 12.26 -6.19
N PHE A 104 7.38 12.17 -6.55
CA PHE A 104 6.96 12.24 -7.94
C PHE A 104 6.95 13.68 -8.46
N ASP A 105 7.28 13.87 -9.75
CA ASP A 105 6.95 15.10 -10.47
C ASP A 105 5.43 15.23 -10.61
N ARG A 106 4.86 16.19 -9.89
CA ARG A 106 3.41 16.44 -9.86
C ARG A 106 2.85 16.97 -11.18
N ALA A 107 3.71 17.36 -12.13
CA ALA A 107 3.31 17.76 -13.47
C ALA A 107 3.06 16.57 -14.40
N ARG A 108 3.31 15.34 -13.95
CA ARG A 108 3.25 14.11 -14.74
C ARG A 108 2.40 13.04 -14.06
N PRO A 109 2.04 11.95 -14.76
CA PRO A 109 1.46 10.74 -14.13
C PRO A 109 2.38 10.16 -13.05
N LEU A 110 1.80 9.64 -11.97
CA LEU A 110 2.49 9.33 -10.72
C LEU A 110 2.99 7.88 -10.69
N TRP A 111 3.79 7.49 -11.67
CA TRP A 111 4.44 6.20 -11.74
C TRP A 111 5.75 6.28 -12.51
N GLU A 112 6.70 5.43 -12.18
CA GLU A 112 8.01 5.31 -12.82
C GLU A 112 8.46 3.84 -12.74
N PHE A 113 8.95 3.29 -13.85
CA PHE A 113 9.53 1.95 -13.94
C PHE A 113 11.00 2.03 -14.27
N THR A 114 11.82 1.21 -13.64
CA THR A 114 13.26 1.14 -13.90
C THR A 114 13.67 -0.30 -14.10
N VAL A 115 14.13 -0.63 -15.29
CA VAL A 115 14.76 -1.93 -15.59
C VAL A 115 16.21 -1.85 -15.14
N VAL A 116 16.64 -2.80 -14.30
CA VAL A 116 18.02 -2.94 -13.84
C VAL A 116 18.63 -4.15 -14.53
N GLU A 117 19.67 -3.91 -15.31
CA GLU A 117 20.42 -4.94 -16.04
C GLU A 117 21.74 -5.26 -15.32
N GLY A 118 22.30 -6.42 -15.65
CA GLY A 118 23.65 -6.81 -15.18
C GLY A 118 23.69 -7.22 -13.73
N LEU A 119 22.62 -7.82 -13.21
CA LEU A 119 22.64 -8.55 -11.95
C LEU A 119 23.44 -9.85 -12.10
N ALA A 120 23.86 -10.41 -10.97
CA ALA A 120 24.58 -11.69 -10.93
C ALA A 120 23.80 -12.79 -11.65
N ASP A 121 24.50 -13.78 -12.20
CA ASP A 121 23.96 -14.91 -12.93
C ASP A 121 23.15 -14.55 -14.20
N GLY A 122 23.41 -13.36 -14.79
CA GLY A 122 22.72 -12.87 -15.98
C GLY A 122 21.29 -12.39 -15.72
N ARG A 123 20.90 -12.28 -14.44
CA ARG A 123 19.58 -11.79 -14.03
C ARG A 123 19.41 -10.29 -14.31
N ALA A 124 18.18 -9.88 -14.25
CA ALA A 124 17.75 -8.49 -14.31
C ALA A 124 16.62 -8.22 -13.30
N ALA A 125 16.19 -6.98 -13.20
CA ALA A 125 15.03 -6.67 -12.38
C ALA A 125 14.19 -5.55 -12.98
N LEU A 126 12.92 -5.48 -12.60
CA LEU A 126 12.05 -4.33 -12.81
C LEU A 126 11.69 -3.71 -11.45
N ILE A 127 12.14 -2.48 -11.22
CA ILE A 127 11.69 -1.66 -10.10
C ILE A 127 10.46 -0.87 -10.57
N GLN A 128 9.34 -1.09 -9.91
CA GLN A 128 8.08 -0.40 -10.17
C GLN A 128 7.81 0.57 -9.01
N LYS A 129 7.72 1.84 -9.31
CA LYS A 129 7.39 2.89 -8.35
C LYS A 129 6.08 3.53 -8.74
N VAL A 130 5.08 3.46 -7.86
CA VAL A 130 3.72 3.95 -8.11
C VAL A 130 3.20 4.69 -6.88
N HIS A 131 2.54 5.81 -7.09
CA HIS A 131 1.84 6.51 -6.00
C HIS A 131 0.56 5.75 -5.64
N HIS A 132 0.26 5.62 -4.35
CA HIS A 132 -0.87 4.85 -3.85
C HIS A 132 -2.23 5.31 -4.41
N SER A 133 -2.39 6.60 -4.74
CA SER A 133 -3.61 7.13 -5.37
C SER A 133 -3.81 6.70 -6.83
N VAL A 134 -2.77 6.19 -7.52
CA VAL A 134 -2.90 5.67 -8.89
C VAL A 134 -3.55 4.31 -8.88
N THR A 135 -3.19 3.49 -7.90
CA THR A 135 -3.66 2.11 -7.80
C THR A 135 -3.60 1.63 -6.35
N ASP A 136 -4.62 0.90 -5.93
CA ASP A 136 -4.58 0.08 -4.73
C ASP A 136 -3.89 -1.27 -5.02
N GLY A 137 -3.78 -2.13 -4.00
CA GLY A 137 -3.16 -3.45 -4.17
C GLY A 137 -3.81 -4.29 -5.29
N VAL A 138 -5.12 -4.19 -5.49
CA VAL A 138 -5.85 -4.92 -6.56
C VAL A 138 -5.68 -4.25 -7.92
N GLY A 139 -5.67 -2.92 -7.97
CA GLY A 139 -5.34 -2.19 -9.20
C GLY A 139 -3.90 -2.47 -9.64
N GLY A 140 -2.97 -2.62 -8.67
CA GLY A 140 -1.60 -3.06 -8.91
C GLY A 140 -1.51 -4.46 -9.51
N ILE A 141 -2.35 -5.40 -9.04
CA ILE A 141 -2.46 -6.74 -9.62
C ILE A 141 -2.96 -6.65 -11.08
N LYS A 142 -3.99 -5.85 -11.35
CA LYS A 142 -4.48 -5.67 -12.73
C LYS A 142 -3.42 -5.09 -13.66
N LEU A 143 -2.66 -4.09 -13.18
CA LEU A 143 -1.53 -3.54 -13.92
C LEU A 143 -0.47 -4.61 -14.19
N ALA A 144 -0.13 -5.41 -13.18
CA ALA A 144 0.80 -6.52 -13.32
C ALA A 144 0.30 -7.55 -14.35
N MET A 145 -0.98 -7.94 -14.29
CA MET A 145 -1.58 -8.89 -15.25
C MET A 145 -1.52 -8.41 -16.71
N MET A 146 -1.53 -7.10 -16.95
CA MET A 146 -1.39 -6.54 -18.30
C MET A 146 0.06 -6.59 -18.82
N LEU A 147 1.02 -6.54 -17.90
CA LEU A 147 2.44 -6.58 -18.25
C LEU A 147 2.97 -8.01 -18.36
N LEU A 148 2.36 -8.96 -17.67
CA LEU A 148 2.84 -10.32 -17.55
C LEU A 148 2.25 -11.23 -18.63
N ASP A 149 3.04 -12.17 -19.08
CA ASP A 149 2.69 -13.28 -19.97
C ASP A 149 2.62 -14.59 -19.18
N LEU A 150 1.82 -15.53 -19.64
CA LEU A 150 1.76 -16.90 -19.10
C LEU A 150 2.85 -17.81 -19.71
N GLU A 151 3.43 -17.39 -20.82
CA GLU A 151 4.48 -18.09 -21.54
C GLU A 151 5.65 -17.15 -21.82
N ARG A 152 6.85 -17.71 -21.95
CA ARG A 152 8.07 -16.95 -22.25
C ARG A 152 7.97 -16.20 -23.58
N ASP A 153 7.51 -16.92 -24.60
CA ASP A 153 7.41 -16.43 -25.96
C ASP A 153 5.98 -16.64 -26.49
N PRO A 154 5.02 -15.84 -25.99
CA PRO A 154 3.64 -15.93 -26.47
C PRO A 154 3.56 -15.50 -27.95
N ALA A 155 2.56 -16.01 -28.64
CA ALA A 155 2.26 -15.57 -30.00
C ALA A 155 2.10 -14.04 -30.04
N PRO A 156 2.58 -13.36 -31.09
CA PRO A 156 2.40 -11.92 -31.24
C PRO A 156 0.92 -11.53 -31.13
N THR A 157 0.63 -10.52 -30.37
CA THR A 157 -0.73 -9.97 -30.27
C THR A 157 -1.13 -9.37 -31.62
N THR A 158 -2.22 -9.88 -32.19
CA THR A 158 -2.82 -9.36 -33.44
C THR A 158 -3.82 -8.23 -33.18
N GLU A 159 -4.12 -7.96 -31.91
CA GLU A 159 -5.04 -6.89 -31.53
C GLU A 159 -4.44 -5.51 -31.87
N PRO A 160 -5.23 -4.60 -32.42
CA PRO A 160 -4.78 -3.24 -32.69
C PRO A 160 -4.36 -2.55 -31.40
N VAL A 161 -3.39 -1.64 -31.50
CA VAL A 161 -3.01 -0.81 -30.35
C VAL A 161 -4.20 0.06 -29.97
N PRO A 162 -4.67 0.06 -28.72
CA PRO A 162 -5.77 0.92 -28.30
C PRO A 162 -5.48 2.40 -28.55
N ASP A 163 -6.51 3.18 -28.83
CA ASP A 163 -6.35 4.63 -28.95
C ASP A 163 -5.88 5.26 -27.64
N ALA A 164 -4.98 6.22 -27.73
CA ALA A 164 -4.55 6.94 -26.53
C ALA A 164 -5.71 7.80 -26.00
N PRO A 165 -5.88 7.88 -24.65
CA PRO A 165 -6.86 8.79 -24.06
C PRO A 165 -6.64 10.22 -24.55
N GLN A 166 -7.69 10.84 -25.10
CA GLN A 166 -7.59 12.21 -25.61
C GLN A 166 -7.36 13.19 -24.46
N ALA A 167 -6.37 14.07 -24.64
CA ALA A 167 -6.15 15.17 -23.73
C ALA A 167 -7.21 16.24 -23.98
N MET A 168 -8.08 16.48 -23.01
CA MET A 168 -9.00 17.62 -23.04
C MET A 168 -8.27 18.85 -22.49
N ALA A 169 -8.40 19.98 -23.17
CA ALA A 169 -7.91 21.25 -22.63
C ALA A 169 -8.75 21.64 -21.42
N VAL A 170 -8.20 21.42 -20.23
CA VAL A 170 -8.87 21.75 -18.99
C VAL A 170 -8.50 23.18 -18.59
N SER A 171 -9.44 24.12 -18.72
CA SER A 171 -9.24 25.49 -18.25
C SER A 171 -9.36 25.58 -16.72
N ARG A 172 -8.68 26.56 -16.12
CA ARG A 172 -8.82 26.81 -14.64
C ARG A 172 -10.28 27.09 -14.26
N LEU A 173 -11.02 27.76 -15.13
CA LEU A 173 -12.45 28.03 -14.89
C LEU A 173 -13.27 26.73 -15.01
N GLY A 174 -12.96 25.86 -15.97
CA GLY A 174 -13.60 24.55 -16.09
C GLY A 174 -13.41 23.70 -14.84
N LEU A 175 -12.18 23.61 -14.33
CA LEU A 175 -11.88 22.90 -13.06
C LEU A 175 -12.65 23.49 -11.86
N LEU A 176 -12.78 24.81 -11.79
CA LEU A 176 -13.55 25.47 -10.74
C LEU A 176 -15.04 25.11 -10.83
N LEU A 177 -15.62 25.20 -12.01
CA LEU A 177 -17.03 24.87 -12.23
C LEU A 177 -17.33 23.39 -12.00
N GLU A 178 -16.46 22.49 -12.45
CA GLU A 178 -16.57 21.07 -12.17
C GLU A 178 -16.44 20.77 -10.67
N GLY A 179 -15.51 21.46 -9.99
CA GLY A 179 -15.35 21.37 -8.54
C GLY A 179 -16.60 21.78 -7.78
N ILE A 180 -17.22 22.91 -8.16
CA ILE A 180 -18.48 23.39 -7.58
C ILE A 180 -19.62 22.39 -7.86
N ALA A 181 -19.74 21.91 -9.09
CA ALA A 181 -20.75 20.92 -9.46
C ALA A 181 -20.55 19.57 -8.73
N HIS A 182 -19.31 19.15 -8.49
CA HIS A 182 -18.98 17.98 -7.69
C HIS A 182 -19.46 18.16 -6.24
N GLU A 183 -19.15 19.28 -5.62
CA GLU A 183 -19.55 19.57 -4.24
C GLU A 183 -21.09 19.67 -4.11
N GLN A 184 -21.78 20.28 -5.05
CA GLN A 184 -23.24 20.33 -5.07
C GLN A 184 -23.87 18.92 -5.16
N ARG A 185 -23.37 18.06 -6.05
CA ARG A 185 -23.83 16.67 -6.16
C ARG A 185 -23.60 15.89 -4.87
N ARG A 186 -22.45 16.10 -4.24
CA ARG A 186 -22.09 15.47 -2.98
C ARG A 186 -23.01 15.94 -1.84
N GLN A 187 -23.25 17.24 -1.70
CA GLN A 187 -24.16 17.79 -0.68
C GLN A 187 -25.59 17.25 -0.86
N ALA A 188 -26.08 17.18 -2.10
CA ALA A 188 -27.36 16.55 -2.41
C ALA A 188 -27.41 15.07 -2.02
N GLY A 189 -26.30 14.34 -2.22
CA GLY A 189 -26.17 12.94 -1.79
C GLY A 189 -26.20 12.79 -0.26
N ILE A 190 -25.48 13.66 0.47
CA ILE A 190 -25.50 13.68 1.94
C ILE A 190 -26.90 14.00 2.44
N ALA A 191 -27.54 15.04 1.91
CA ALA A 191 -28.89 15.43 2.31
C ALA A 191 -29.91 14.29 2.13
N ARG A 192 -29.83 13.55 1.01
CA ARG A 192 -30.69 12.39 0.76
C ARG A 192 -30.43 11.25 1.77
N ARG A 193 -29.17 10.94 2.08
CA ARG A 193 -28.80 9.92 3.07
C ARG A 193 -29.26 10.32 4.49
N THR A 194 -29.04 11.59 4.88
CA THR A 194 -29.50 12.09 6.16
C THR A 194 -31.02 12.00 6.28
N LEU A 195 -31.76 12.35 5.22
CA LEU A 195 -33.21 12.24 5.21
C LEU A 195 -33.68 10.78 5.34
N SER A 196 -33.02 9.83 4.67
CA SER A 196 -33.32 8.41 4.84
C SER A 196 -33.03 7.92 6.25
N GLN A 197 -31.90 8.31 6.84
CA GLN A 197 -31.52 7.97 8.21
C GLN A 197 -32.50 8.54 9.24
N VAL A 198 -32.95 9.80 9.07
CA VAL A 198 -33.98 10.41 9.92
C VAL A 198 -35.31 9.65 9.81
N ARG A 199 -35.68 9.23 8.62
CA ARG A 199 -36.88 8.43 8.40
C ARG A 199 -36.79 7.05 9.05
N ASP A 200 -35.62 6.40 8.99
CA ASP A 200 -35.38 5.12 9.61
C ASP A 200 -35.27 5.24 11.14
N ALA A 201 -34.68 6.34 11.65
CA ALA A 201 -34.66 6.69 13.07
C ALA A 201 -36.08 6.89 13.65
N ALA A 202 -36.95 7.51 12.89
CA ALA A 202 -38.36 7.66 13.30
C ALA A 202 -39.09 6.31 13.41
N ARG A 203 -38.65 5.29 12.67
CA ARG A 203 -39.24 3.95 12.70
C ARG A 203 -38.64 3.00 13.76
N ARG A 204 -37.36 3.19 14.12
CA ARG A 204 -36.61 2.37 15.07
C ARG A 204 -35.68 3.24 15.94
N PRO A 205 -36.23 4.06 16.85
CA PRO A 205 -35.44 5.09 17.54
C PRO A 205 -34.36 4.53 18.47
N VAL A 206 -34.62 3.38 19.10
CA VAL A 206 -33.66 2.75 20.04
C VAL A 206 -32.48 2.13 19.30
N ASP A 207 -32.75 1.44 18.20
CA ASP A 207 -31.69 0.79 17.39
C ASP A 207 -30.78 1.86 16.76
N VAL A 208 -31.37 2.96 16.28
CA VAL A 208 -30.62 4.08 15.67
C VAL A 208 -29.82 4.85 16.72
N ALA A 209 -30.37 5.07 17.91
CA ALA A 209 -29.64 5.73 19.00
C ALA A 209 -28.44 4.89 19.45
N LYS A 210 -28.60 3.57 19.57
CA LYS A 210 -27.50 2.65 19.88
C LYS A 210 -26.44 2.64 18.77
N ALA A 211 -26.85 2.51 17.50
CA ALA A 211 -25.93 2.53 16.36
C ALA A 211 -25.19 3.88 16.25
N ALA A 212 -25.86 4.99 16.54
CA ALA A 212 -25.21 6.33 16.54
C ALA A 212 -24.19 6.45 17.70
N PHE A 213 -24.50 5.95 18.90
CA PHE A 213 -23.58 5.94 20.03
C PHE A 213 -22.36 5.04 19.76
N ASP A 214 -22.59 3.82 19.29
CA ASP A 214 -21.53 2.88 18.94
C ASP A 214 -20.65 3.44 17.80
N GLY A 215 -21.26 4.08 16.80
CA GLY A 215 -20.55 4.75 15.70
C GLY A 215 -19.72 5.94 16.17
N ALA A 216 -20.25 6.77 17.09
CA ALA A 216 -19.50 7.90 17.66
C ALA A 216 -18.33 7.44 18.53
N ALA A 217 -18.50 6.40 19.34
CA ALA A 217 -17.44 5.81 20.14
C ALA A 217 -16.34 5.17 19.24
N SER A 218 -16.75 4.47 18.18
CA SER A 218 -15.88 3.89 17.18
C SER A 218 -15.07 4.97 16.43
N LEU A 219 -15.74 6.05 16.03
CA LEU A 219 -15.09 7.21 15.40
C LEU A 219 -14.08 7.87 16.36
N GLY A 220 -14.42 8.02 17.63
CA GLY A 220 -13.51 8.53 18.65
C GLY A 220 -12.24 7.68 18.77
N ARG A 221 -12.37 6.34 18.74
CA ARG A 221 -11.21 5.43 18.75
C ARG A 221 -10.36 5.56 17.49
N LEU A 222 -11.00 5.65 16.31
CA LEU A 222 -10.31 5.78 15.02
C LEU A 222 -9.52 7.10 14.92
N LEU A 223 -10.11 8.21 15.40
CA LEU A 223 -9.52 9.54 15.36
C LEU A 223 -8.67 9.88 16.59
N ALA A 224 -8.61 8.99 17.59
CA ALA A 224 -7.81 9.22 18.80
C ALA A 224 -6.36 9.58 18.40
N PRO A 225 -5.87 10.75 18.83
CA PRO A 225 -4.52 11.16 18.48
C PRO A 225 -3.49 10.22 19.11
N ALA A 226 -2.52 9.80 18.31
CA ALA A 226 -1.40 8.97 18.72
C ALA A 226 -0.12 9.79 18.47
N PHE A 227 0.22 10.63 19.41
CA PHE A 227 1.32 11.58 19.23
C PHE A 227 2.70 10.92 19.25
N GLU A 228 2.85 9.77 19.91
CA GLU A 228 4.12 9.07 20.04
C GLU A 228 3.97 7.58 19.73
N PRO A 229 5.04 6.93 19.18
CA PRO A 229 5.14 5.48 19.07
C PRO A 229 5.04 4.82 20.45
N LEU A 230 4.56 3.57 20.50
CA LEU A 230 4.57 2.76 21.72
C LEU A 230 5.95 2.14 21.98
N SER A 231 6.71 1.93 20.91
CA SER A 231 8.08 1.43 21.01
C SER A 231 9.00 2.48 21.62
N PRO A 232 9.75 2.15 22.69
CA PRO A 232 10.78 3.03 23.24
C PRO A 232 12.07 3.06 22.38
N VAL A 233 12.25 2.07 21.49
CA VAL A 233 13.48 1.90 20.68
C VAL A 233 13.30 2.32 19.22
N MET A 234 12.09 2.34 18.68
CA MET A 234 11.80 2.71 17.28
C MET A 234 11.13 4.09 17.20
N ARG A 235 11.76 5.13 17.74
CA ARG A 235 11.11 6.44 17.93
C ARG A 235 11.35 7.44 16.82
N ASP A 236 12.57 7.54 16.33
CA ASP A 236 12.98 8.58 15.38
C ASP A 236 12.40 8.33 13.99
N ARG A 237 12.29 9.39 13.21
CA ARG A 237 11.79 9.34 11.83
C ARG A 237 12.69 10.16 10.93
N SER A 238 12.99 9.61 9.74
CA SER A 238 13.79 10.27 8.72
C SER A 238 13.15 10.18 7.34
N LEU A 239 13.80 10.76 6.34
CA LEU A 239 13.41 10.62 4.93
C LEU A 239 14.15 9.48 4.23
N SER A 240 15.02 8.79 4.96
CA SER A 240 15.77 7.66 4.44
C SER A 240 14.97 6.37 4.56
N VAL A 241 15.20 5.45 3.64
CA VAL A 241 14.66 4.10 3.70
C VAL A 241 15.77 3.07 3.54
N ARG A 242 15.61 1.94 4.20
CA ARG A 242 16.41 0.73 4.00
C ARG A 242 15.45 -0.38 3.62
N PHE A 243 15.72 -1.01 2.48
CA PHE A 243 14.97 -2.19 2.02
C PHE A 243 15.71 -3.47 2.38
N ASP A 244 14.95 -4.46 2.80
CA ASP A 244 15.42 -5.83 2.94
C ASP A 244 14.31 -6.83 2.60
N THR A 245 14.65 -8.12 2.52
CA THR A 245 13.72 -9.14 2.05
C THR A 245 13.81 -10.41 2.87
N ILE A 246 12.67 -11.10 2.98
CA ILE A 246 12.55 -12.45 3.55
C ILE A 246 11.77 -13.30 2.55
N ALA A 247 12.18 -14.55 2.36
CA ALA A 247 11.44 -15.54 1.58
C ALA A 247 11.15 -16.76 2.46
N VAL A 248 9.87 -17.19 2.50
CA VAL A 248 9.44 -18.36 3.26
C VAL A 248 8.41 -19.18 2.50
N SER A 249 8.26 -20.45 2.87
CA SER A 249 7.30 -21.37 2.25
C SER A 249 5.86 -20.95 2.51
N LEU A 250 5.07 -20.77 1.44
CA LEU A 250 3.63 -20.53 1.53
C LEU A 250 2.91 -21.73 2.16
N THR A 251 3.36 -22.95 1.84
CA THR A 251 2.78 -24.19 2.35
C THR A 251 2.95 -24.28 3.86
N ASP A 252 4.15 -24.01 4.38
CA ASP A 252 4.44 -24.09 5.82
C ASP A 252 3.68 -23.01 6.60
N MET A 253 3.65 -21.77 6.08
CA MET A 253 2.90 -20.69 6.71
C MET A 253 1.39 -20.98 6.74
N LYS A 254 0.81 -21.59 5.70
CA LYS A 254 -0.59 -22.04 5.70
C LYS A 254 -0.82 -23.19 6.68
N ALA A 255 0.10 -24.14 6.78
CA ALA A 255 0.00 -25.26 7.71
C ALA A 255 0.06 -24.78 9.16
N ALA A 256 0.99 -23.88 9.47
CA ALA A 256 1.09 -23.24 10.79
C ALA A 256 -0.19 -22.47 11.15
N ALA A 257 -0.71 -21.66 10.23
CA ALA A 257 -1.97 -20.93 10.42
C ALA A 257 -3.13 -21.88 10.75
N LYS A 258 -3.22 -23.03 10.07
CA LYS A 258 -4.27 -24.03 10.28
C LYS A 258 -4.22 -24.64 11.69
N LYS A 259 -3.03 -24.82 12.29
CA LYS A 259 -2.89 -25.30 13.67
C LYS A 259 -3.43 -24.33 14.73
N ALA A 260 -3.54 -23.05 14.36
CA ALA A 260 -4.18 -22.03 15.19
C ALA A 260 -5.62 -21.72 14.77
N ASP A 261 -6.25 -22.56 13.92
CA ASP A 261 -7.54 -22.30 13.26
C ASP A 261 -7.59 -20.97 12.53
N GLY A 262 -6.43 -20.44 12.13
CA GLY A 262 -6.23 -19.14 11.50
C GLY A 262 -6.10 -19.20 9.97
N ARG A 263 -5.84 -18.04 9.40
CA ARG A 263 -5.54 -17.84 7.98
C ARG A 263 -4.09 -17.38 7.81
N LEU A 264 -3.59 -17.39 6.58
CA LEU A 264 -2.25 -16.91 6.24
C LEU A 264 -1.90 -15.56 6.88
N ASN A 265 -2.84 -14.61 6.86
CA ASN A 265 -2.62 -13.29 7.45
C ASN A 265 -2.36 -13.34 8.96
N ASP A 266 -3.00 -14.26 9.68
CA ASP A 266 -2.82 -14.40 11.13
C ASP A 266 -1.41 -14.93 11.45
N ALA A 267 -0.93 -15.90 10.66
CA ALA A 267 0.43 -16.43 10.77
C ALA A 267 1.47 -15.35 10.39
N PHE A 268 1.22 -14.59 9.34
CA PHE A 268 2.07 -13.49 8.90
C PHE A 268 2.23 -12.41 9.99
N VAL A 269 1.14 -11.89 10.52
CA VAL A 269 1.19 -10.86 11.57
C VAL A 269 1.81 -11.43 12.85
N ALA A 270 1.57 -12.72 13.16
CA ALA A 270 2.20 -13.39 14.30
C ALA A 270 3.72 -13.54 14.13
N ALA A 271 4.20 -13.83 12.92
CA ALA A 271 5.64 -13.89 12.63
C ALA A 271 6.30 -12.52 12.84
N VAL A 272 5.69 -11.46 12.27
CA VAL A 272 6.16 -10.08 12.46
C VAL A 272 6.17 -9.69 13.94
N ALA A 273 5.08 -9.95 14.68
CA ALA A 273 5.00 -9.67 16.12
C ALA A 273 6.06 -10.44 16.92
N GLY A 274 6.37 -11.69 16.53
CA GLY A 274 7.44 -12.49 17.11
C GLY A 274 8.83 -11.89 16.90
N GLY A 275 9.10 -11.40 15.69
CA GLY A 275 10.34 -10.69 15.37
C GLY A 275 10.47 -9.39 16.13
N LEU A 276 9.41 -8.58 16.16
CA LEU A 276 9.38 -7.32 16.92
C LEU A 276 9.57 -7.53 18.42
N ARG A 277 9.00 -8.59 19.01
CA ARG A 277 9.27 -8.96 20.41
C ARG A 277 10.76 -9.21 20.65
N ARG A 278 11.41 -10.01 19.78
CA ARG A 278 12.85 -10.32 19.88
C ARG A 278 13.71 -9.08 19.76
N TYR A 279 13.37 -8.19 18.83
CA TYR A 279 14.07 -6.94 18.63
C TYR A 279 14.01 -6.05 19.89
N HIS A 280 12.84 -5.96 20.55
CA HIS A 280 12.71 -5.22 21.79
C HIS A 280 13.44 -5.91 22.96
N GLU A 281 13.37 -7.25 23.05
CA GLU A 281 14.12 -8.04 24.04
C GLU A 281 15.64 -7.84 23.85
N HIS A 282 16.14 -7.75 22.60
CA HIS A 282 17.55 -7.47 22.31
C HIS A 282 18.02 -6.11 22.87
N HIS A 283 17.12 -5.15 22.90
CA HIS A 283 17.38 -3.80 23.44
C HIS A 283 16.96 -3.66 24.91
N ASP A 284 16.76 -4.74 25.65
CA ASP A 284 16.30 -4.72 27.05
C ASP A 284 15.00 -3.93 27.26
N ALA A 285 14.20 -3.78 26.20
CA ALA A 285 12.95 -3.03 26.19
C ALA A 285 11.75 -4.01 26.25
N VAL A 286 11.02 -3.99 27.37
CA VAL A 286 9.80 -4.79 27.53
C VAL A 286 8.59 -3.89 27.28
N VAL A 287 7.83 -4.18 26.23
CA VAL A 287 6.60 -3.47 25.91
C VAL A 287 5.43 -4.44 25.79
N PRO A 288 4.23 -4.09 26.27
CA PRO A 288 3.08 -4.98 26.20
C PRO A 288 2.56 -5.14 24.77
N GLY A 289 2.69 -4.12 23.96
CA GLY A 289 2.23 -4.11 22.58
C GLY A 289 2.80 -2.95 21.78
N LEU A 290 2.59 -3.01 20.48
CA LEU A 290 3.02 -2.01 19.48
C LEU A 290 1.82 -1.57 18.65
N ARG A 291 1.83 -0.32 18.21
CA ARG A 291 0.77 0.21 17.36
C ARG A 291 1.01 -0.17 15.90
N MET A 292 0.10 -0.99 15.38
CA MET A 292 0.12 -1.44 14.00
C MET A 292 -0.90 -0.66 13.16
N SER A 293 -0.58 -0.43 11.89
CA SER A 293 -1.57 -0.15 10.85
C SER A 293 -1.63 -1.30 9.85
N MET A 294 -2.85 -1.70 9.48
CA MET A 294 -3.07 -2.75 8.49
C MET A 294 -4.22 -2.34 7.57
N PRO A 295 -4.07 -2.44 6.23
CA PRO A 295 -5.17 -2.22 5.31
C PRO A 295 -6.20 -3.35 5.46
N ILE A 296 -7.44 -2.98 5.76
CA ILE A 296 -8.58 -3.90 5.78
C ILE A 296 -9.42 -3.66 4.53
N SER A 297 -9.67 -4.71 3.76
CA SER A 297 -10.60 -4.64 2.62
C SER A 297 -12.04 -4.54 3.13
N ILE A 298 -12.77 -3.53 2.65
CA ILE A 298 -14.20 -3.32 2.92
C ILE A 298 -15.08 -3.76 1.74
N ARG A 299 -14.53 -4.59 0.83
CA ARG A 299 -15.29 -5.09 -0.33
C ARG A 299 -16.34 -6.08 0.11
N ASP A 300 -17.59 -5.84 -0.35
CA ASP A 300 -18.60 -6.89 -0.49
C ASP A 300 -18.35 -7.61 -1.81
N ASP A 301 -18.59 -8.94 -1.84
CA ASP A 301 -18.39 -9.82 -3.01
C ASP A 301 -19.17 -9.38 -4.27
N ALA A 302 -20.04 -8.39 -4.15
CA ALA A 302 -20.92 -7.88 -5.22
C ALA A 302 -20.43 -6.56 -5.86
N THR A 303 -19.34 -5.93 -5.39
CA THR A 303 -18.92 -4.62 -5.91
C THR A 303 -17.85 -4.76 -6.97
N ASP A 304 -18.14 -4.16 -8.13
CA ASP A 304 -17.38 -4.19 -9.37
C ASP A 304 -15.90 -3.78 -9.18
N ALA A 305 -15.01 -4.52 -9.79
CA ALA A 305 -13.55 -4.41 -9.69
C ALA A 305 -12.95 -3.11 -10.26
N LEU A 306 -13.77 -2.13 -10.63
CA LEU A 306 -13.39 -0.85 -11.25
C LEU A 306 -13.49 0.38 -10.32
N ALA A 307 -14.01 0.23 -9.12
CA ALA A 307 -14.20 1.35 -8.20
C ALA A 307 -13.02 1.48 -7.22
N GLY A 308 -12.11 2.40 -7.48
CA GLY A 308 -11.14 3.03 -6.58
C GLY A 308 -10.52 2.22 -5.43
N ASN A 309 -9.76 2.90 -4.60
CA ASN A 309 -9.11 2.35 -3.40
C ASN A 309 -10.16 1.95 -2.35
N GLN A 310 -10.36 0.64 -2.12
CA GLN A 310 -11.36 0.09 -1.19
C GLN A 310 -10.73 -0.51 0.07
N PHE A 311 -9.55 -0.04 0.45
CA PHE A 311 -8.90 -0.40 1.69
C PHE A 311 -8.98 0.75 2.69
N VAL A 312 -9.26 0.40 3.93
CA VAL A 312 -9.22 1.32 5.06
C VAL A 312 -8.06 0.92 5.96
N PRO A 313 -7.14 1.83 6.30
CA PRO A 313 -6.11 1.55 7.27
C PRO A 313 -6.72 1.44 8.68
N ALA A 314 -6.84 0.22 9.18
CA ALA A 314 -7.17 -0.01 10.58
C ALA A 314 -5.91 0.20 11.42
N ARG A 315 -6.06 0.91 12.54
CA ARG A 315 -4.97 1.19 13.48
C ARG A 315 -5.35 0.65 14.85
N PHE A 316 -4.52 -0.23 15.39
CA PHE A 316 -4.75 -0.85 16.69
C PHE A 316 -3.44 -1.31 17.34
N GLU A 317 -3.48 -1.59 18.63
CA GLU A 317 -2.36 -2.10 19.39
C GLU A 317 -2.29 -3.63 19.24
N VAL A 318 -1.11 -4.12 18.88
CA VAL A 318 -0.79 -5.54 18.72
C VAL A 318 0.03 -5.99 19.93
N PRO A 319 -0.47 -6.93 20.75
CA PRO A 319 0.30 -7.48 21.86
C PRO A 319 1.46 -8.32 21.31
N ILE A 320 2.68 -8.08 21.82
CA ILE A 320 3.89 -8.79 21.35
C ILE A 320 4.51 -9.69 22.43
N THR A 321 3.92 -9.79 23.62
CA THR A 321 4.51 -10.53 24.75
C THR A 321 4.43 -12.05 24.66
N LYS A 322 3.51 -12.59 23.84
CA LYS A 322 3.32 -14.04 23.69
C LYS A 322 4.49 -14.69 22.99
N LYS A 323 5.16 -15.64 23.68
CA LYS A 323 6.30 -16.40 23.12
C LYS A 323 5.84 -17.54 22.22
N ASP A 324 4.81 -18.29 22.64
CA ASP A 324 4.26 -19.38 21.85
C ASP A 324 3.60 -18.88 20.55
N PRO A 325 4.06 -19.32 19.37
CA PRO A 325 3.56 -18.84 18.08
C PRO A 325 2.10 -19.23 17.83
N VAL A 326 1.62 -20.37 18.34
CA VAL A 326 0.23 -20.81 18.14
C VAL A 326 -0.73 -19.95 18.98
N GLU A 327 -0.39 -19.71 20.24
CA GLU A 327 -1.17 -18.81 21.10
C GLU A 327 -1.17 -17.38 20.56
N ARG A 328 -0.04 -16.91 20.04
CA ARG A 328 0.09 -15.59 19.43
C ARG A 328 -0.80 -15.48 18.18
N MET A 329 -0.80 -16.48 17.30
CA MET A 329 -1.69 -16.51 16.13
C MET A 329 -3.18 -16.47 16.53
N ARG A 330 -3.59 -17.25 17.55
CA ARG A 330 -4.99 -17.24 18.04
C ARG A 330 -5.39 -15.87 18.57
N GLN A 331 -4.55 -15.28 19.41
CA GLN A 331 -4.81 -13.95 19.98
C GLN A 331 -4.93 -12.88 18.89
N LEU A 332 -4.02 -12.88 17.92
CA LEU A 332 -4.03 -11.91 16.82
C LEU A 332 -5.21 -12.10 15.87
N ARG A 333 -5.61 -13.35 15.62
CA ARG A 333 -6.82 -13.64 14.83
C ARG A 333 -8.07 -13.01 15.45
N GLU A 334 -8.27 -13.18 16.76
CA GLU A 334 -9.41 -12.57 17.46
C GLU A 334 -9.37 -11.04 17.38
N LEU A 335 -8.20 -10.47 17.60
CA LEU A 335 -7.97 -9.03 17.53
C LEU A 335 -8.26 -8.49 16.11
N ILE A 336 -7.69 -9.10 15.07
CA ILE A 336 -7.89 -8.66 13.68
C ILE A 336 -9.36 -8.80 13.28
N ARG A 337 -10.04 -9.86 13.73
CA ARG A 337 -11.47 -10.05 13.50
C ARG A 337 -12.29 -8.92 14.13
N SER A 338 -12.03 -8.59 15.39
CA SER A 338 -12.73 -7.49 16.07
C SER A 338 -12.53 -6.16 15.39
N GLN A 339 -11.34 -5.91 14.81
CA GLN A 339 -11.05 -4.70 14.06
C GLN A 339 -11.79 -4.63 12.72
N ARG A 340 -12.00 -5.78 12.05
CA ARG A 340 -12.81 -5.82 10.81
C ARG A 340 -14.28 -5.47 11.05
N ASP A 341 -14.79 -5.85 12.20
CA ASP A 341 -16.19 -5.63 12.60
C ASP A 341 -16.41 -4.20 13.15
N GLU A 342 -15.37 -3.33 13.14
CA GLU A 342 -15.44 -1.97 13.68
C GLU A 342 -16.30 -1.05 12.80
N PRO A 343 -17.42 -0.50 13.31
CA PRO A 343 -18.36 0.29 12.50
C PRO A 343 -17.77 1.54 11.84
N ALA A 344 -16.73 2.14 12.46
CA ALA A 344 -16.08 3.34 11.92
C ALA A 344 -15.33 3.08 10.61
N LEU A 345 -14.94 1.84 10.31
CA LEU A 345 -14.29 1.51 9.03
C LEU A 345 -15.21 1.82 7.84
N ALA A 346 -16.51 1.56 7.97
CA ALA A 346 -17.50 1.90 6.95
C ALA A 346 -17.70 3.41 6.74
N ALA A 347 -17.30 4.24 7.70
CA ALA A 347 -17.43 5.70 7.63
C ALA A 347 -16.17 6.42 7.14
N THR A 348 -15.09 5.71 6.81
CA THR A 348 -13.76 6.30 6.54
C THR A 348 -13.77 7.26 5.36
N GLU A 349 -14.47 6.97 4.27
CA GLU A 349 -14.63 7.88 3.12
C GLU A 349 -15.36 9.19 3.53
N ALA A 350 -16.36 9.09 4.38
CA ALA A 350 -17.06 10.27 4.88
C ALA A 350 -16.15 11.13 5.76
N ILE A 351 -15.33 10.49 6.59
CA ILE A 351 -14.32 11.15 7.44
C ILE A 351 -13.28 11.85 6.59
N ALA A 352 -12.70 11.15 5.59
CA ALA A 352 -11.74 11.72 4.65
C ALA A 352 -12.34 12.95 3.94
N GLY A 353 -13.62 12.86 3.56
CA GLY A 353 -14.33 13.97 2.96
C GLY A 353 -14.52 15.18 3.85
N ILE A 354 -14.69 15.01 5.16
CA ILE A 354 -14.72 16.13 6.13
C ILE A 354 -13.33 16.74 6.27
N LEU A 355 -12.31 15.90 6.40
CA LEU A 355 -10.92 16.32 6.58
C LEU A 355 -10.38 17.09 5.37
N ASN A 356 -10.76 16.70 4.16
CA ASN A 356 -10.38 17.42 2.94
C ASN A 356 -10.94 18.87 2.86
N ARG A 357 -11.89 19.23 3.72
CA ARG A 357 -12.42 20.60 3.82
C ARG A 357 -11.64 21.48 4.79
N LEU A 358 -10.85 20.88 5.64
CA LEU A 358 -9.95 21.63 6.51
C LEU A 358 -8.76 22.17 5.70
N PRO A 359 -8.15 23.28 6.14
CA PRO A 359 -6.90 23.73 5.55
C PRO A 359 -5.87 22.57 5.54
N THR A 360 -5.20 22.38 4.41
CA THR A 360 -4.28 21.24 4.25
C THR A 360 -3.20 21.20 5.33
N SER A 361 -2.76 22.35 5.84
CA SER A 361 -1.81 22.44 6.96
C SER A 361 -2.36 21.79 8.23
N LEU A 362 -3.62 22.03 8.55
CA LEU A 362 -4.26 21.45 9.72
C LEU A 362 -4.48 19.94 9.54
N THR A 363 -4.94 19.54 8.36
CA THR A 363 -5.12 18.12 8.03
C THR A 363 -3.78 17.36 8.09
N THR A 364 -2.71 17.95 7.54
CA THR A 364 -1.37 17.36 7.57
C THR A 364 -0.84 17.24 9.01
N GLN A 365 -1.09 18.24 9.87
CA GLN A 365 -0.70 18.16 11.28
C GLN A 365 -1.46 17.07 12.04
N LEU A 366 -2.79 17.02 11.90
CA LEU A 366 -3.62 16.02 12.59
C LEU A 366 -3.28 14.61 12.13
N PHE A 367 -3.31 14.37 10.83
CA PHE A 367 -2.96 13.05 10.28
C PHE A 367 -1.49 12.70 10.47
N GLY A 368 -0.60 13.66 10.28
CA GLY A 368 0.83 13.46 10.48
C GLY A 368 1.16 13.00 11.88
N SER A 369 0.55 13.60 12.93
CA SER A 369 0.75 13.14 14.29
C SER A 369 0.22 11.74 14.52
N MET A 370 -0.93 11.39 13.93
CA MET A 370 -1.51 10.06 14.04
C MET A 370 -0.67 8.99 13.34
N LEU A 371 -0.14 9.29 12.16
CA LEU A 371 0.64 8.34 11.36
C LEU A 371 2.06 8.15 11.94
N LYS A 372 2.69 9.20 12.42
CA LYS A 372 4.02 9.13 13.07
C LYS A 372 4.01 8.37 14.40
N GLY A 373 2.86 8.22 15.02
CA GLY A 373 2.68 7.37 16.20
C GLY A 373 2.50 5.88 15.90
N ILE A 374 2.55 5.45 14.64
CA ILE A 374 2.50 4.03 14.25
C ILE A 374 3.91 3.45 14.36
N ASP A 375 4.05 2.32 15.04
CA ASP A 375 5.31 1.61 15.16
C ASP A 375 5.62 0.84 13.87
N PHE A 376 4.64 0.09 13.35
CA PHE A 376 4.83 -0.67 12.13
C PHE A 376 3.55 -0.82 11.30
N VAL A 377 3.73 -1.12 10.02
CA VAL A 377 2.65 -1.42 9.07
C VAL A 377 2.81 -2.84 8.57
N THR A 378 1.70 -3.56 8.39
CA THR A 378 1.70 -4.84 7.67
C THR A 378 0.74 -4.77 6.49
N SER A 379 1.13 -5.37 5.37
CA SER A 379 0.30 -5.51 4.18
C SER A 379 0.40 -6.92 3.61
N ASN A 380 -0.69 -7.45 3.09
CA ASN A 380 -0.73 -8.76 2.47
C ASN A 380 -1.37 -8.64 1.09
N VAL A 381 -0.57 -8.88 0.05
CA VAL A 381 -0.96 -8.73 -1.35
C VAL A 381 -0.89 -10.11 -2.03
N PRO A 382 -2.00 -10.62 -2.59
CA PRO A 382 -1.95 -11.84 -3.35
C PRO A 382 -1.18 -11.63 -4.67
N GLY A 383 -0.32 -12.58 -5.03
CA GLY A 383 0.40 -12.59 -6.30
C GLY A 383 0.01 -13.77 -7.19
N ALA A 384 0.77 -14.00 -8.25
CA ALA A 384 0.49 -15.05 -9.23
C ALA A 384 0.78 -16.45 -8.64
N PRO A 385 -0.18 -17.40 -8.70
CA PRO A 385 0.06 -18.76 -8.21
C PRO A 385 0.79 -19.64 -9.24
N ILE A 386 1.10 -19.13 -10.41
CA ILE A 386 1.74 -19.82 -11.53
C ILE A 386 2.94 -19.02 -12.00
N PRO A 387 3.91 -19.67 -12.71
CA PRO A 387 5.01 -18.97 -13.35
C PRO A 387 4.49 -17.93 -14.34
N VAL A 388 5.06 -16.72 -14.30
CA VAL A 388 4.74 -15.63 -15.22
C VAL A 388 6.01 -15.02 -15.81
N PHE A 389 5.86 -14.34 -16.94
CA PHE A 389 6.97 -13.80 -17.72
C PHE A 389 6.73 -12.33 -18.03
N LEU A 390 7.80 -11.56 -18.11
CA LEU A 390 7.79 -10.15 -18.49
C LEU A 390 8.62 -9.99 -19.75
N ALA A 391 7.97 -9.79 -20.90
CA ALA A 391 8.64 -9.61 -22.19
C ALA A 391 9.78 -10.63 -22.43
N GLY A 392 9.50 -11.93 -22.22
CA GLY A 392 10.44 -13.02 -22.42
C GLY A 392 11.30 -13.39 -21.20
N ALA A 393 11.35 -12.59 -20.15
CA ALA A 393 12.05 -12.90 -18.91
C ALA A 393 11.10 -13.54 -17.90
N LYS A 394 11.50 -14.66 -17.26
CA LYS A 394 10.72 -15.31 -16.21
C LYS A 394 10.83 -14.52 -14.91
N LEU A 395 9.71 -14.30 -14.24
CA LEU A 395 9.71 -13.78 -12.88
C LEU A 395 10.25 -14.86 -11.92
N GLU A 396 11.27 -14.53 -11.14
CA GLU A 396 11.84 -15.43 -10.10
C GLU A 396 11.37 -15.04 -8.72
N ALA A 397 11.36 -13.74 -8.40
CA ALA A 397 10.88 -13.24 -7.12
C ALA A 397 10.21 -11.86 -7.32
N ASN A 398 9.29 -11.50 -6.43
CA ASN A 398 8.65 -10.20 -6.46
C ASN A 398 8.44 -9.68 -5.03
N PHE A 399 9.18 -8.65 -4.66
CA PHE A 399 9.12 -8.04 -3.33
C PHE A 399 8.40 -6.71 -3.41
N ALA A 400 7.34 -6.55 -2.61
CA ALA A 400 6.61 -5.30 -2.50
C ALA A 400 7.05 -4.55 -1.23
N PHE A 401 7.32 -3.26 -1.36
CA PHE A 401 7.67 -2.35 -0.28
C PHE A 401 6.61 -1.28 -0.17
N GLY A 402 5.75 -1.42 0.83
CA GLY A 402 4.74 -0.41 1.15
C GLY A 402 5.38 0.87 1.70
N PRO A 403 4.66 2.01 1.66
CA PRO A 403 5.17 3.27 2.21
C PRO A 403 5.33 3.18 3.74
N LEU A 404 6.33 3.86 4.28
CA LEU A 404 6.46 4.05 5.73
C LEU A 404 5.34 4.96 6.25
N ALA A 405 5.02 6.02 5.54
CA ALA A 405 3.97 6.99 5.88
C ALA A 405 4.03 7.42 7.36
N GLY A 406 5.24 7.62 7.88
CA GLY A 406 5.50 8.01 9.26
C GLY A 406 5.70 6.85 10.25
N SER A 407 5.57 5.59 9.87
CA SER A 407 5.91 4.43 10.70
C SER A 407 7.42 4.13 10.68
N ALA A 408 7.90 3.31 11.63
CA ALA A 408 9.29 2.87 11.68
C ALA A 408 9.60 1.77 10.66
N ALA A 409 8.64 0.89 10.42
CA ALA A 409 8.78 -0.22 9.47
C ALA A 409 7.46 -0.52 8.74
N ASN A 410 7.57 -0.98 7.50
CA ASN A 410 6.47 -1.58 6.75
C ASN A 410 6.90 -2.96 6.26
N VAL A 411 6.16 -3.97 6.64
CA VAL A 411 6.40 -5.37 6.26
C VAL A 411 5.28 -5.79 5.31
N THR A 412 5.61 -5.99 4.04
CA THR A 412 4.63 -6.33 3.00
C THR A 412 4.88 -7.73 2.47
N LEU A 413 3.87 -8.60 2.59
CA LEU A 413 3.88 -9.95 2.05
C LEU A 413 3.26 -9.95 0.65
N LEU A 414 3.94 -10.59 -0.30
CA LEU A 414 3.42 -10.91 -1.62
C LEU A 414 3.64 -12.40 -1.90
N SER A 415 2.58 -13.13 -2.26
CA SER A 415 2.70 -14.55 -2.62
C SER A 415 3.06 -14.70 -4.10
N TYR A 416 3.99 -15.58 -4.42
CA TYR A 416 4.30 -15.96 -5.79
C TYR A 416 4.61 -17.45 -5.87
N GLN A 417 3.82 -18.18 -6.65
CA GLN A 417 3.88 -19.65 -6.66
C GLN A 417 3.75 -20.22 -5.24
N ASP A 418 4.70 -21.03 -4.79
CA ASP A 418 4.71 -21.67 -3.48
C ASP A 418 5.53 -20.89 -2.42
N GLU A 419 5.96 -19.67 -2.75
CA GLU A 419 6.74 -18.83 -1.84
C GLU A 419 6.00 -17.55 -1.44
N LEU A 420 6.36 -17.07 -0.27
CA LEU A 420 5.99 -15.75 0.23
C LEU A 420 7.22 -14.86 0.17
N HIS A 421 7.17 -13.85 -0.67
CA HIS A 421 8.19 -12.82 -0.78
C HIS A 421 7.80 -11.63 0.09
N ILE A 422 8.57 -11.35 1.11
CA ILE A 422 8.28 -10.34 2.10
C ILE A 422 9.26 -9.18 1.91
N GLY A 423 8.76 -8.03 1.52
CA GLY A 423 9.53 -6.79 1.48
C GLY A 423 9.46 -6.10 2.83
N VAL A 424 10.60 -5.72 3.37
CA VAL A 424 10.74 -4.97 4.62
C VAL A 424 11.30 -3.60 4.30
N ASN A 425 10.49 -2.57 4.50
CA ASN A 425 10.88 -1.16 4.36
C ASN A 425 11.07 -0.59 5.77
N MET A 426 12.27 -0.11 6.08
CA MET A 426 12.66 0.39 7.41
C MET A 426 13.11 1.84 7.32
N ASP A 427 12.82 2.63 8.35
CA ASP A 427 13.45 3.92 8.58
C ASP A 427 14.73 3.71 9.40
N PRO A 428 15.93 3.95 8.84
CA PRO A 428 17.19 3.71 9.54
C PRO A 428 17.42 4.65 10.74
N ALA A 429 16.69 5.74 10.88
CA ALA A 429 16.72 6.54 12.10
C ALA A 429 15.92 5.89 13.24
N ALA A 430 14.83 5.20 12.91
CA ALA A 430 14.05 4.44 13.88
C ALA A 430 14.69 3.09 14.22
N ILE A 431 15.35 2.48 13.24
CA ILE A 431 15.96 1.14 13.34
C ILE A 431 17.40 1.23 12.84
N PRO A 432 18.34 1.73 13.68
CA PRO A 432 19.73 1.97 13.25
C PRO A 432 20.51 0.67 13.03
N ASP A 433 20.16 -0.40 13.69
CA ASP A 433 20.76 -1.73 13.61
C ASP A 433 19.88 -2.67 12.74
N THR A 434 19.68 -2.29 11.49
CA THR A 434 18.81 -2.98 10.54
C THR A 434 19.11 -4.49 10.42
N ASP A 435 20.38 -4.89 10.53
CA ASP A 435 20.76 -6.30 10.44
C ASP A 435 20.25 -7.11 11.64
N VAL A 436 20.29 -6.54 12.86
CA VAL A 436 19.72 -7.14 14.07
C VAL A 436 18.19 -7.25 13.93
N PHE A 437 17.55 -6.19 13.45
CA PHE A 437 16.12 -6.17 13.19
C PHE A 437 15.70 -7.27 12.22
N MET A 438 16.43 -7.41 11.10
CA MET A 438 16.18 -8.44 10.09
C MET A 438 16.43 -9.85 10.63
N SER A 439 17.47 -10.05 11.45
CA SER A 439 17.69 -11.34 12.14
C SER A 439 16.51 -11.70 13.03
N CYS A 440 16.03 -10.76 13.84
CA CYS A 440 14.86 -10.96 14.70
C CYS A 440 13.58 -11.25 13.91
N LEU A 441 13.36 -10.57 12.77
CA LEU A 441 12.23 -10.88 11.90
C LEU A 441 12.33 -12.28 11.29
N ASN A 442 13.51 -12.67 10.75
CA ASN A 442 13.73 -14.00 10.22
C ASN A 442 13.42 -15.08 11.27
N GLU A 443 13.93 -14.93 12.50
CA GLU A 443 13.60 -15.85 13.60
C GLU A 443 12.08 -15.89 13.90
N GLY A 444 11.38 -14.75 13.78
CA GLY A 444 9.94 -14.67 13.95
C GLY A 444 9.17 -15.45 12.87
N PHE A 445 9.63 -15.42 11.63
CA PHE A 445 9.07 -16.25 10.54
C PHE A 445 9.43 -17.73 10.71
N ASP A 446 10.68 -18.03 11.05
CA ASP A 446 11.16 -19.38 11.27
C ASP A 446 10.39 -20.12 12.36
N GLU A 447 10.12 -19.44 13.49
CA GLU A 447 9.38 -20.08 14.58
C GLU A 447 7.93 -20.40 14.20
N VAL A 448 7.30 -19.56 13.35
CA VAL A 448 5.95 -19.83 12.84
C VAL A 448 5.99 -20.97 11.83
N CYS A 449 6.93 -20.99 10.90
CA CYS A 449 7.10 -22.10 9.95
C CYS A 449 7.37 -23.43 10.64
N LYS A 450 8.14 -23.46 11.74
CA LYS A 450 8.42 -24.69 12.52
C LYS A 450 7.20 -25.27 13.23
N VAL A 451 6.10 -24.52 13.33
CA VAL A 451 4.82 -25.05 13.84
C VAL A 451 4.13 -25.94 12.80
N ALA A 452 4.45 -25.86 11.51
CA ALA A 452 3.80 -26.52 10.39
C ALA A 452 3.67 -28.05 10.50
#